data_527bdb5cd6ec12cf30972f5c029ecf2c
#
_entry.id   527bdb5cd6ec12cf30972f5c029ecf2c
#
_cell.length_a   1.000
_cell.length_b   1.000
_cell.length_c   1.000
_cell.angle_alpha   90.00
_cell.angle_beta   90.00
_cell.angle_gamma   90.00
#
_symmetry.space_group_name_H-M   'P 1'
#
loop_
_entity.id
_entity.type
_entity.pdbx_description
1 polymer ?
#
loop_
_entity_poly.entity_id
_entity_poly.type
_entity_poly.pdbx_seq_one_letter_code
_entity_poly.pdbx_strand_id
1 'polypeptide(L)'
;MPISSLENLPNESFYDIFEYFDACEIYHSFSSLNHRFYQLIKSSPPLLKLRLSYPESNEIFINNYQKVLLFNKKQLLSLHLWSTENTNQIASSIIFDSSFNSLQSLIFYTIDIDLLTSILPKLTCLPRLFSLAIDTWSHPKNLGDIYRLIFNLPKSKFVRFTATEADNDDVTISLPIATNEQMGSIEYLIMSHPCAFDELFAIISYTPNLRRLKFLYLSNRNVSIGSIKSMVLPNLTNLSISIYKEISFDELKIFIEKLNSKLKIFSLTTIVEDVTYLDANRWEELIRTKLPQLEEFYFRYSAYFSENYDTPLYFGQCNQFISPFWLQRRWILEIEVEFENVIYLIRPYQKRWYEMINGSDQLSKSIRLSLDETCPERWTKTIFIEDYIRHALNLTQIYHLEINAQIFSGKLMKILRLLPEVNTLKISSLSISQSESLFYEDIEFLDFLSNEKQITKICFKNMKDMNQIQ
;
A
#
# COMPACT_ATOMS: atom_id res chain seq x y z
N MET A 1 36.96 -36.45 13.48
CA MET A 1 35.57 -36.23 13.04
C MET A 1 35.59 -36.06 11.53
N PRO A 2 34.77 -36.77 10.75
CA PRO A 2 34.74 -36.51 9.31
C PRO A 2 34.28 -35.06 9.11
N ILE A 3 35.07 -34.30 8.38
CA ILE A 3 34.69 -32.94 7.95
C ILE A 3 33.51 -33.12 6.99
N SER A 4 32.32 -32.79 7.43
CA SER A 4 31.16 -32.79 6.55
C SER A 4 31.33 -31.68 5.52
N SER A 5 31.76 -32.05 4.32
CA SER A 5 31.87 -31.09 3.23
C SER A 5 30.47 -30.85 2.63
N LEU A 6 30.21 -29.62 2.14
CA LEU A 6 29.00 -29.27 1.42
C LEU A 6 28.69 -30.25 0.26
N GLU A 7 29.78 -30.81 -0.32
CA GLU A 7 29.67 -31.78 -1.42
C GLU A 7 29.01 -33.10 -1.04
N ASN A 8 28.87 -33.42 0.26
CA ASN A 8 28.24 -34.65 0.73
C ASN A 8 26.71 -34.54 0.82
N LEU A 9 26.16 -33.35 0.63
CA LEU A 9 24.69 -33.15 0.62
C LEU A 9 24.06 -33.81 -0.60
N PRO A 10 22.84 -34.38 -0.48
CA PRO A 10 22.07 -34.89 -1.60
C PRO A 10 21.67 -33.77 -2.57
N ASN A 11 21.38 -34.13 -3.80
CA ASN A 11 21.03 -33.15 -4.83
C ASN A 11 19.77 -32.37 -4.50
N GLU A 12 18.81 -33.01 -3.83
CA GLU A 12 17.55 -32.42 -3.37
C GLU A 12 17.79 -31.23 -2.42
N SER A 13 18.74 -31.39 -1.50
CA SER A 13 19.12 -30.29 -0.59
C SER A 13 19.70 -29.07 -1.31
N PHE A 14 20.39 -29.30 -2.44
CA PHE A 14 20.88 -28.17 -3.25
C PHE A 14 19.74 -27.48 -3.99
N TYR A 15 18.72 -28.19 -4.44
CA TYR A 15 17.55 -27.55 -5.05
C TYR A 15 16.82 -26.69 -4.03
N ASP A 16 16.67 -27.15 -2.79
CA ASP A 16 16.09 -26.35 -1.70
C ASP A 16 16.93 -25.09 -1.41
N ILE A 17 18.26 -25.22 -1.42
CA ILE A 17 19.20 -24.10 -1.26
C ILE A 17 19.07 -23.12 -2.43
N PHE A 18 18.98 -23.60 -3.67
CA PHE A 18 18.89 -22.76 -4.87
C PHE A 18 17.60 -21.91 -4.92
N GLU A 19 16.54 -22.31 -4.22
CA GLU A 19 15.33 -21.50 -4.12
C GLU A 19 15.55 -20.13 -3.46
N TYR A 20 16.56 -20.00 -2.62
CA TYR A 20 16.88 -18.78 -1.88
C TYR A 20 17.84 -17.85 -2.63
N PHE A 21 18.45 -18.31 -3.72
CA PHE A 21 19.44 -17.54 -4.48
C PHE A 21 18.92 -17.10 -5.84
N ASP A 22 19.54 -16.03 -6.35
CA ASP A 22 19.36 -15.65 -7.75
C ASP A 22 20.14 -16.59 -8.69
N ALA A 23 19.69 -16.74 -9.91
CA ALA A 23 20.32 -17.62 -10.90
C ALA A 23 21.78 -17.21 -11.21
N CYS A 24 22.10 -15.91 -11.21
CA CYS A 24 23.47 -15.44 -11.38
C CYS A 24 24.35 -15.79 -10.19
N GLU A 25 23.82 -15.69 -8.96
CA GLU A 25 24.52 -16.08 -7.74
C GLU A 25 24.81 -17.59 -7.72
N ILE A 26 23.79 -18.40 -8.07
CA ILE A 26 23.95 -19.84 -8.20
C ILE A 26 25.02 -20.17 -9.24
N TYR A 27 24.93 -19.55 -10.42
CA TYR A 27 25.90 -19.79 -11.48
C TYR A 27 27.31 -19.36 -11.09
N HIS A 28 27.46 -18.19 -10.49
CA HIS A 28 28.76 -17.68 -10.01
C HIS A 28 29.37 -18.58 -8.94
N SER A 29 28.59 -18.98 -7.94
CA SER A 29 29.06 -19.70 -6.78
C SER A 29 29.36 -21.20 -7.03
N PHE A 30 28.57 -21.82 -7.92
CA PHE A 30 28.59 -23.29 -8.05
C PHE A 30 29.03 -23.80 -9.41
N SER A 31 28.93 -23.02 -10.52
CA SER A 31 29.21 -23.55 -11.86
C SER A 31 30.65 -23.98 -12.11
N SER A 32 31.58 -23.38 -11.39
CA SER A 32 33.02 -23.64 -11.54
C SER A 32 33.63 -24.57 -10.45
N LEU A 33 32.83 -24.98 -9.43
CA LEU A 33 33.35 -25.78 -8.33
C LEU A 33 33.74 -27.18 -8.79
N ASN A 34 32.84 -27.92 -9.44
CA ASN A 34 33.09 -29.21 -10.02
C ASN A 34 32.00 -29.62 -11.02
N HIS A 35 32.22 -30.76 -11.68
CA HIS A 35 31.31 -31.30 -12.69
C HIS A 35 29.90 -31.60 -12.13
N ARG A 36 29.80 -32.05 -10.86
CA ARG A 36 28.51 -32.36 -10.22
C ARG A 36 27.63 -31.10 -10.11
N PHE A 37 28.18 -29.99 -9.57
CA PHE A 37 27.47 -28.74 -9.43
C PHE A 37 27.06 -28.13 -10.78
N TYR A 38 27.96 -28.20 -11.76
CA TYR A 38 27.64 -27.79 -13.12
C TYR A 38 26.44 -28.58 -13.70
N GLN A 39 26.42 -29.92 -13.49
CA GLN A 39 25.30 -30.75 -13.92
C GLN A 39 24.00 -30.44 -13.13
N LEU A 40 24.11 -30.21 -11.83
CA LEU A 40 22.95 -29.80 -11.01
C LEU A 40 22.29 -28.54 -11.53
N ILE A 41 23.08 -27.49 -11.82
CA ILE A 41 22.55 -26.24 -12.39
C ILE A 41 21.90 -26.49 -13.74
N LYS A 42 22.52 -27.29 -14.59
CA LYS A 42 22.06 -27.58 -15.96
C LYS A 42 20.83 -28.47 -16.01
N SER A 43 20.69 -29.40 -15.07
CA SER A 43 19.58 -30.36 -14.99
C SER A 43 18.53 -30.00 -13.92
N SER A 44 18.70 -28.86 -13.25
CA SER A 44 17.78 -28.35 -12.23
C SER A 44 16.34 -28.32 -12.76
N PRO A 45 15.34 -28.70 -11.96
CA PRO A 45 13.95 -28.39 -12.26
C PRO A 45 13.77 -26.86 -12.45
N PRO A 46 12.65 -26.41 -13.07
CA PRO A 46 12.44 -25.01 -13.36
C PRO A 46 12.21 -24.19 -12.06
N LEU A 47 13.31 -23.75 -11.43
CA LEU A 47 13.31 -23.03 -10.14
C LEU A 47 14.10 -21.71 -10.19
N LEU A 48 14.73 -21.41 -11.34
CA LEU A 48 15.66 -20.29 -11.41
C LEU A 48 14.90 -18.95 -11.48
N LYS A 49 15.25 -18.04 -10.57
CA LYS A 49 14.82 -16.64 -10.57
C LYS A 49 16.01 -15.81 -11.04
N LEU A 50 15.86 -15.08 -12.13
CA LEU A 50 16.90 -14.24 -12.68
C LEU A 50 16.57 -12.78 -12.47
N ARG A 51 17.42 -12.04 -11.74
CA ARG A 51 17.25 -10.63 -11.46
C ARG A 51 18.42 -9.85 -12.03
N LEU A 52 18.13 -8.90 -12.90
CA LEU A 52 19.09 -7.90 -13.32
C LEU A 52 18.92 -6.68 -12.42
N SER A 53 19.72 -6.62 -11.33
CA SER A 53 19.62 -5.55 -10.32
C SER A 53 20.51 -4.36 -10.67
N TYR A 54 20.07 -3.14 -10.35
CA TYR A 54 20.87 -1.95 -10.32
C TYR A 54 21.61 -1.86 -8.97
N PRO A 55 22.91 -1.55 -8.86
CA PRO A 55 23.85 -0.95 -9.81
C PRO A 55 25.09 -1.83 -10.11
N GLU A 56 24.94 -3.13 -10.27
CA GLU A 56 26.09 -3.98 -10.54
C GLU A 56 26.44 -3.99 -12.04
N SER A 57 27.06 -2.90 -12.51
CA SER A 57 27.69 -2.81 -13.84
C SER A 57 29.00 -3.62 -13.93
N ASN A 58 29.13 -4.71 -13.17
CA ASN A 58 30.29 -5.58 -13.24
C ASN A 58 30.16 -6.45 -14.49
N GLU A 59 31.18 -6.41 -15.37
CA GLU A 59 31.24 -7.25 -16.57
C GLU A 59 31.02 -8.75 -16.26
N ILE A 60 31.49 -9.21 -15.09
CA ILE A 60 31.32 -10.59 -14.64
C ILE A 60 29.84 -10.91 -14.47
N PHE A 61 29.04 -9.99 -13.88
CA PHE A 61 27.63 -10.18 -13.67
C PHE A 61 26.86 -10.22 -15.01
N ILE A 62 27.17 -9.30 -15.91
CA ILE A 62 26.58 -9.24 -17.26
C ILE A 62 26.89 -10.53 -18.03
N ASN A 63 28.15 -11.02 -17.98
CA ASN A 63 28.54 -12.25 -18.62
C ASN A 63 27.78 -13.48 -18.03
N ASN A 64 27.63 -13.57 -16.72
CA ASN A 64 26.90 -14.65 -16.07
C ASN A 64 25.40 -14.58 -16.41
N TYR A 65 24.82 -13.39 -16.44
CA TYR A 65 23.44 -13.16 -16.84
C TYR A 65 23.18 -13.67 -18.28
N GLN A 66 24.04 -13.30 -19.23
CA GLN A 66 23.95 -13.78 -20.61
C GLN A 66 24.09 -15.30 -20.68
N LYS A 67 25.01 -15.91 -19.93
CA LYS A 67 25.18 -17.38 -19.88
C LYS A 67 23.92 -18.05 -19.32
N VAL A 68 23.34 -17.55 -18.23
CA VAL A 68 22.10 -18.08 -17.65
C VAL A 68 20.97 -17.98 -18.67
N LEU A 69 20.80 -16.85 -19.33
CA LEU A 69 19.79 -16.68 -20.40
C LEU A 69 19.99 -17.63 -21.56
N LEU A 70 21.21 -17.84 -22.02
CA LEU A 70 21.48 -18.70 -23.18
C LEU A 70 21.27 -20.19 -22.85
N PHE A 71 21.69 -20.64 -21.68
CA PHE A 71 21.76 -22.08 -21.36
C PHE A 71 20.59 -22.58 -20.51
N ASN A 72 19.89 -21.68 -19.78
CA ASN A 72 18.90 -22.07 -18.79
C ASN A 72 17.48 -21.49 -19.06
N LYS A 73 17.18 -21.00 -20.26
CA LYS A 73 15.87 -20.43 -20.60
C LYS A 73 14.68 -21.30 -20.15
N LYS A 74 14.80 -22.62 -20.34
CA LYS A 74 13.75 -23.60 -19.99
C LYS A 74 13.52 -23.74 -18.49
N GLN A 75 14.48 -23.32 -17.66
CA GLN A 75 14.46 -23.47 -16.21
C GLN A 75 14.04 -22.17 -15.50
N LEU A 76 13.96 -21.05 -16.22
CA LEU A 76 13.58 -19.77 -15.65
C LEU A 76 12.09 -19.75 -15.30
N LEU A 77 11.80 -19.54 -14.01
CA LEU A 77 10.46 -19.29 -13.49
C LEU A 77 10.13 -17.81 -13.47
N SER A 78 11.09 -16.98 -13.09
CA SER A 78 10.92 -15.55 -12.95
C SER A 78 12.09 -14.81 -13.57
N LEU A 79 11.77 -13.73 -14.27
CA LEU A 79 12.74 -12.84 -14.88
C LEU A 79 12.42 -11.40 -14.45
N HIS A 80 13.39 -10.75 -13.81
CA HIS A 80 13.30 -9.36 -13.40
C HIS A 80 14.32 -8.57 -14.21
N LEU A 81 13.83 -7.59 -14.94
CA LEU A 81 14.65 -6.73 -15.81
C LEU A 81 14.60 -5.29 -15.27
N TRP A 82 15.73 -4.80 -14.86
CA TRP A 82 15.91 -3.39 -14.54
C TRP A 82 16.48 -2.66 -15.76
N SER A 83 15.77 -1.66 -16.24
CA SER A 83 16.16 -0.92 -17.42
C SER A 83 16.92 0.34 -16.99
N THR A 84 18.21 0.40 -17.37
CA THR A 84 19.06 1.60 -17.32
C THR A 84 19.64 1.80 -18.70
N GLU A 85 20.30 2.92 -18.97
CA GLU A 85 20.96 3.14 -20.26
C GLU A 85 21.86 1.97 -20.68
N ASN A 86 22.57 1.36 -19.73
CA ASN A 86 23.46 0.22 -19.99
C ASN A 86 22.73 -1.11 -20.13
N THR A 87 21.58 -1.30 -19.48
CA THR A 87 20.82 -2.56 -19.48
C THR A 87 19.70 -2.61 -20.50
N ASN A 88 19.34 -1.46 -21.11
CA ASN A 88 18.41 -1.39 -22.26
C ASN A 88 18.89 -2.25 -23.42
N GLN A 89 20.20 -2.29 -23.66
CA GLN A 89 20.79 -3.16 -24.68
C GLN A 89 20.59 -4.65 -24.34
N ILE A 90 20.68 -5.02 -23.07
CA ILE A 90 20.45 -6.40 -22.63
C ILE A 90 18.96 -6.75 -22.78
N ALA A 91 18.06 -5.90 -22.32
CA ALA A 91 16.62 -6.13 -22.44
C ALA A 91 16.17 -6.22 -23.90
N SER A 92 16.71 -5.38 -24.80
CA SER A 92 16.44 -5.44 -26.23
C SER A 92 17.03 -6.69 -26.92
N SER A 93 18.14 -7.23 -26.38
CA SER A 93 18.79 -8.43 -26.91
C SER A 93 18.08 -9.74 -26.54
N ILE A 94 17.16 -9.70 -25.55
CA ILE A 94 16.42 -10.89 -25.15
C ILE A 94 15.40 -11.25 -26.23
N ILE A 95 15.60 -12.40 -26.83
CA ILE A 95 14.60 -12.98 -27.72
C ILE A 95 13.64 -13.84 -26.90
N PHE A 96 12.44 -13.28 -26.64
CA PHE A 96 11.35 -14.02 -26.04
C PHE A 96 10.76 -14.97 -27.07
N ASP A 97 10.90 -16.26 -26.83
CA ASP A 97 10.42 -17.33 -27.67
C ASP A 97 9.84 -18.49 -26.84
N SER A 98 9.34 -19.52 -27.48
CA SER A 98 8.75 -20.71 -26.82
C SER A 98 9.73 -21.51 -25.96
N SER A 99 11.05 -21.21 -26.02
CA SER A 99 12.03 -21.85 -25.14
C SER A 99 11.92 -21.43 -23.69
N PHE A 100 11.30 -20.27 -23.40
CA PHE A 100 10.92 -19.83 -22.04
C PHE A 100 9.66 -20.56 -21.55
N ASN A 101 9.59 -21.86 -21.72
CA ASN A 101 8.38 -22.66 -21.47
C ASN A 101 7.97 -22.76 -20.00
N SER A 102 8.86 -22.44 -19.07
CA SER A 102 8.61 -22.43 -17.62
C SER A 102 8.39 -21.02 -17.04
N LEU A 103 8.60 -19.96 -17.82
CA LEU A 103 8.53 -18.59 -17.34
C LEU A 103 7.10 -18.22 -16.94
N GLN A 104 6.91 -17.95 -15.64
CA GLN A 104 5.63 -17.64 -15.02
C GLN A 104 5.50 -16.16 -14.63
N SER A 105 6.61 -15.52 -14.28
CA SER A 105 6.63 -14.15 -13.81
C SER A 105 7.66 -13.32 -14.57
N LEU A 106 7.23 -12.15 -15.05
CA LEU A 106 8.10 -11.18 -15.70
C LEU A 106 7.87 -9.81 -15.06
N ILE A 107 8.98 -9.18 -14.64
CA ILE A 107 8.95 -7.88 -14.00
C ILE A 107 9.91 -6.96 -14.74
N PHE A 108 9.39 -5.84 -15.20
CA PHE A 108 10.16 -4.73 -15.75
C PHE A 108 10.19 -3.59 -14.73
N TYR A 109 11.38 -3.14 -14.38
CA TYR A 109 11.61 -1.96 -13.56
C TYR A 109 12.17 -0.84 -14.44
N THR A 110 11.58 0.35 -14.36
CA THR A 110 12.02 1.56 -15.06
C THR A 110 12.21 1.36 -16.57
N ILE A 111 11.34 0.55 -17.21
CA ILE A 111 11.47 0.27 -18.64
C ILE A 111 11.01 1.46 -19.47
N ASP A 112 11.75 1.71 -20.55
CA ASP A 112 11.31 2.66 -21.58
C ASP A 112 10.07 2.14 -22.33
N ILE A 113 9.17 3.06 -22.68
CA ILE A 113 7.87 2.72 -23.31
C ILE A 113 8.03 2.15 -24.70
N ASP A 114 8.97 2.67 -25.51
CA ASP A 114 9.18 2.20 -26.87
C ASP A 114 9.74 0.78 -26.85
N LEU A 115 10.66 0.52 -25.92
CA LEU A 115 11.18 -0.82 -25.68
C LEU A 115 10.08 -1.76 -25.18
N LEU A 116 9.25 -1.34 -24.22
CA LEU A 116 8.13 -2.11 -23.71
C LEU A 116 7.15 -2.49 -24.84
N THR A 117 6.74 -1.52 -25.66
CA THR A 117 5.82 -1.77 -26.79
C THR A 117 6.41 -2.72 -27.83
N SER A 118 7.73 -2.75 -28.00
CA SER A 118 8.41 -3.71 -28.86
C SER A 118 8.47 -5.14 -28.29
N ILE A 119 8.48 -5.26 -26.95
CA ILE A 119 8.59 -6.55 -26.24
C ILE A 119 7.21 -7.21 -26.03
N LEU A 120 6.19 -6.45 -25.61
CA LEU A 120 4.88 -6.97 -25.25
C LEU A 120 4.28 -7.94 -26.29
N PRO A 121 4.30 -7.64 -27.61
CA PRO A 121 3.78 -8.60 -28.62
C PRO A 121 4.51 -9.93 -28.62
N LYS A 122 5.81 -9.95 -28.31
CA LYS A 122 6.63 -11.15 -28.28
C LYS A 122 6.28 -12.06 -27.09
N LEU A 123 5.72 -11.50 -26.01
CA LEU A 123 5.33 -12.26 -24.81
C LEU A 123 4.12 -13.19 -25.06
N THR A 124 3.39 -12.99 -26.14
CA THR A 124 2.23 -13.85 -26.49
C THR A 124 2.61 -15.30 -26.75
N CYS A 125 3.88 -15.56 -27.10
CA CYS A 125 4.39 -16.92 -27.29
C CYS A 125 4.72 -17.67 -26.00
N LEU A 126 4.68 -16.98 -24.82
CA LEU A 126 5.05 -17.57 -23.54
C LEU A 126 3.88 -18.35 -22.93
N PRO A 127 3.96 -19.70 -22.86
CA PRO A 127 2.80 -20.53 -22.56
C PRO A 127 2.36 -20.49 -21.09
N ARG A 128 3.23 -20.02 -20.18
CA ARG A 128 3.01 -20.02 -18.72
C ARG A 128 3.16 -18.66 -18.07
N LEU A 129 3.19 -17.59 -18.82
CA LEU A 129 3.29 -16.24 -18.25
C LEU A 129 1.99 -15.85 -17.56
N PHE A 130 1.94 -16.02 -16.23
CA PHE A 130 0.77 -15.70 -15.40
C PHE A 130 0.86 -14.32 -14.76
N SER A 131 2.07 -13.83 -14.52
CA SER A 131 2.33 -12.59 -13.78
C SER A 131 3.18 -11.65 -14.61
N LEU A 132 2.67 -10.44 -14.83
CA LEU A 132 3.38 -9.36 -15.48
C LEU A 132 3.33 -8.12 -14.59
N ALA A 133 4.50 -7.61 -14.20
CA ALA A 133 4.62 -6.33 -13.53
C ALA A 133 5.47 -5.39 -14.38
N ILE A 134 4.97 -4.19 -14.58
CA ILE A 134 5.60 -3.15 -15.41
C ILE A 134 5.72 -1.89 -14.57
N ASP A 135 6.90 -1.33 -14.54
CA ASP A 135 7.18 0.00 -14.01
C ASP A 135 7.91 0.80 -15.10
N THR A 136 7.34 1.93 -15.52
CA THR A 136 7.90 2.80 -16.53
C THR A 136 8.26 4.16 -15.94
N TRP A 137 9.33 4.75 -16.42
CA TRP A 137 9.73 6.12 -16.07
C TRP A 137 9.40 7.15 -17.17
N SER A 138 9.12 6.69 -18.38
CA SER A 138 8.75 7.57 -19.49
C SER A 138 7.24 7.83 -19.52
N HIS A 139 6.85 9.02 -20.01
CA HIS A 139 5.47 9.52 -20.00
C HIS A 139 4.82 9.42 -21.37
N PRO A 140 4.17 8.32 -21.71
CA PRO A 140 3.35 8.31 -22.91
C PRO A 140 2.10 9.17 -22.65
N LYS A 141 1.75 9.96 -23.62
CA LYS A 141 0.48 10.73 -23.57
C LYS A 141 -0.74 9.83 -23.57
N ASN A 142 -0.63 8.60 -24.08
CA ASN A 142 -1.72 7.65 -24.16
C ASN A 142 -1.26 6.24 -23.79
N LEU A 143 -1.83 5.68 -22.71
CA LEU A 143 -1.56 4.30 -22.25
C LEU A 143 -2.46 3.24 -22.93
N GLY A 144 -3.42 3.65 -23.77
CA GLY A 144 -4.39 2.75 -24.38
C GLY A 144 -3.76 1.65 -25.20
N ASP A 145 -2.71 1.94 -25.97
CA ASP A 145 -2.02 0.95 -26.81
C ASP A 145 -1.27 -0.09 -25.97
N ILE A 146 -0.68 0.32 -24.84
CA ILE A 146 -0.03 -0.59 -23.91
C ILE A 146 -1.04 -1.54 -23.28
N TYR A 147 -2.21 -1.04 -22.86
CA TYR A 147 -3.27 -1.88 -22.34
C TYR A 147 -3.79 -2.88 -23.36
N ARG A 148 -3.95 -2.49 -24.63
CA ARG A 148 -4.30 -3.43 -25.72
C ARG A 148 -3.30 -4.57 -25.83
N LEU A 149 -2.00 -4.26 -25.76
CA LEU A 149 -0.94 -5.27 -25.82
C LEU A 149 -0.97 -6.18 -24.58
N ILE A 150 -1.21 -5.64 -23.39
CA ILE A 150 -1.33 -6.40 -22.15
C ILE A 150 -2.54 -7.34 -22.20
N PHE A 151 -3.70 -6.87 -22.66
CA PHE A 151 -4.91 -7.68 -22.75
C PHE A 151 -4.83 -8.79 -23.78
N ASN A 152 -3.96 -8.67 -24.77
CA ASN A 152 -3.69 -9.72 -25.75
C ASN A 152 -2.82 -10.87 -25.18
N LEU A 153 -2.33 -10.78 -23.94
CA LEU A 153 -1.55 -11.86 -23.32
C LEU A 153 -2.48 -13.00 -22.87
N PRO A 154 -2.38 -14.20 -23.45
CA PRO A 154 -3.43 -15.21 -23.34
C PRO A 154 -3.56 -15.88 -21.97
N LYS A 155 -2.50 -15.84 -21.15
CA LYS A 155 -2.43 -16.56 -19.86
C LYS A 155 -2.23 -15.64 -18.64
N SER A 156 -2.10 -14.33 -18.87
CA SER A 156 -1.83 -13.38 -17.79
C SER A 156 -3.01 -13.30 -16.82
N LYS A 157 -2.77 -13.60 -15.55
CA LYS A 157 -3.74 -13.53 -14.46
C LYS A 157 -3.49 -12.35 -13.53
N PHE A 158 -2.23 -12.01 -13.34
CA PHE A 158 -1.80 -10.88 -12.51
C PHE A 158 -1.10 -9.85 -13.39
N VAL A 159 -1.61 -8.63 -13.35
CA VAL A 159 -1.00 -7.47 -14.01
C VAL A 159 -0.84 -6.34 -13.01
N ARG A 160 0.38 -5.81 -12.91
CA ARG A 160 0.67 -4.54 -12.23
C ARG A 160 1.31 -3.59 -13.24
N PHE A 161 0.73 -2.42 -13.40
CA PHE A 161 1.28 -1.38 -14.26
C PHE A 161 1.43 -0.07 -13.49
N THR A 162 2.67 0.39 -13.38
CA THR A 162 3.07 1.63 -12.72
C THR A 162 3.71 2.54 -13.74
N ALA A 163 3.28 3.80 -13.78
CA ALA A 163 3.92 4.87 -14.54
C ALA A 163 4.25 6.01 -13.56
N THR A 164 5.49 6.06 -13.09
CA THR A 164 5.88 6.71 -11.83
C THR A 164 5.89 8.24 -11.89
N GLU A 165 6.09 8.85 -13.06
CA GLU A 165 6.13 10.33 -13.20
C GLU A 165 4.86 10.88 -13.88
N ALA A 166 3.81 10.09 -13.93
CA ALA A 166 2.53 10.50 -14.53
C ALA A 166 1.71 11.44 -13.61
N ASP A 167 2.37 12.33 -12.88
CA ASP A 167 1.70 13.38 -12.08
C ASP A 167 1.06 14.46 -12.99
N ASN A 168 1.26 14.37 -14.29
CA ASN A 168 0.67 15.27 -15.25
C ASN A 168 -0.73 14.82 -15.63
N ASP A 169 -1.69 15.72 -15.53
CA ASP A 169 -3.09 15.60 -15.96
C ASP A 169 -3.29 15.24 -17.45
N ASP A 170 -2.20 15.17 -18.20
CA ASP A 170 -2.18 14.94 -19.65
C ASP A 170 -2.17 13.46 -20.06
N VAL A 171 -1.97 12.52 -19.13
CA VAL A 171 -2.00 11.08 -19.46
C VAL A 171 -3.42 10.63 -19.72
N THR A 172 -3.65 10.02 -20.87
CA THR A 172 -4.95 9.51 -21.30
C THR A 172 -4.91 8.00 -21.52
N ILE A 173 -6.07 7.36 -21.44
CA ILE A 173 -6.22 5.95 -21.75
C ILE A 173 -7.30 5.80 -22.82
N SER A 174 -6.92 6.02 -24.07
CA SER A 174 -7.85 5.89 -25.19
C SER A 174 -8.07 4.40 -25.52
N LEU A 175 -9.05 3.82 -24.86
CA LEU A 175 -9.40 2.40 -25.03
C LEU A 175 -10.91 2.28 -25.26
N PRO A 176 -11.35 1.59 -26.34
CA PRO A 176 -12.78 1.31 -26.54
C PRO A 176 -13.27 0.27 -25.53
N ILE A 177 -14.57 0.22 -25.27
CA ILE A 177 -15.17 -0.88 -24.51
C ILE A 177 -14.93 -2.20 -25.26
N ALA A 178 -14.52 -3.23 -24.52
CA ALA A 178 -14.17 -4.54 -25.08
C ALA A 178 -15.37 -5.24 -25.71
N THR A 179 -15.15 -5.90 -26.84
CA THR A 179 -16.05 -6.92 -27.38
C THR A 179 -15.80 -8.26 -26.71
N ASN A 180 -16.73 -9.22 -26.83
CA ASN A 180 -16.61 -10.54 -26.22
C ASN A 180 -15.32 -11.30 -26.61
N GLU A 181 -14.82 -11.07 -27.82
CA GLU A 181 -13.60 -11.71 -28.34
C GLU A 181 -12.31 -11.12 -27.75
N GLN A 182 -12.39 -9.94 -27.15
CA GLN A 182 -11.26 -9.20 -26.58
C GLN A 182 -11.09 -9.42 -25.08
N MET A 183 -11.96 -10.24 -24.47
CA MET A 183 -11.94 -10.47 -23.03
C MET A 183 -10.76 -11.34 -22.59
N GLY A 184 -9.98 -10.83 -21.66
CA GLY A 184 -8.77 -11.48 -21.14
C GLY A 184 -9.01 -12.36 -19.91
N SER A 185 -7.94 -13.03 -19.48
CA SER A 185 -7.91 -13.94 -18.32
C SER A 185 -7.49 -13.28 -17.00
N ILE A 186 -7.34 -11.95 -16.95
CA ILE A 186 -6.80 -11.23 -15.81
C ILE A 186 -7.75 -11.33 -14.62
N GLU A 187 -7.21 -11.79 -13.49
CA GLU A 187 -7.91 -11.89 -12.20
C GLU A 187 -7.48 -10.79 -11.21
N TYR A 188 -6.26 -10.25 -11.35
CA TYR A 188 -5.66 -9.26 -10.47
C TYR A 188 -5.08 -8.11 -11.29
N LEU A 189 -5.62 -6.91 -11.12
CA LEU A 189 -5.17 -5.71 -11.81
C LEU A 189 -4.79 -4.63 -10.80
N ILE A 190 -3.54 -4.16 -10.89
CA ILE A 190 -3.01 -3.06 -10.09
C ILE A 190 -2.53 -1.99 -11.05
N MET A 191 -3.10 -0.80 -10.95
CA MET A 191 -2.75 0.38 -11.73
C MET A 191 -2.27 1.48 -10.80
N SER A 192 -1.02 1.91 -10.96
CA SER A 192 -0.41 3.00 -10.18
C SER A 192 -0.05 4.16 -11.10
N HIS A 193 -1.00 4.62 -11.86
CA HIS A 193 -0.97 5.80 -12.72
C HIS A 193 -2.35 6.46 -12.71
N PRO A 194 -2.45 7.75 -13.09
CA PRO A 194 -3.72 8.45 -13.20
C PRO A 194 -4.70 7.73 -14.11
N CYS A 195 -5.97 7.66 -13.68
CA CYS A 195 -7.04 7.04 -14.45
C CYS A 195 -8.38 7.71 -14.10
N ALA A 196 -9.13 8.13 -15.10
CA ALA A 196 -10.50 8.59 -14.95
C ALA A 196 -11.49 7.42 -14.86
N PHE A 197 -12.70 7.62 -14.35
CA PHE A 197 -13.67 6.52 -14.22
C PHE A 197 -14.11 5.94 -15.56
N ASP A 198 -14.31 6.76 -16.58
CA ASP A 198 -14.66 6.28 -17.93
C ASP A 198 -13.54 5.43 -18.54
N GLU A 199 -12.28 5.84 -18.35
CA GLU A 199 -11.10 5.09 -18.75
C GLU A 199 -11.00 3.77 -17.98
N LEU A 200 -11.27 3.80 -16.65
CA LEU A 200 -11.30 2.60 -15.83
C LEU A 200 -12.36 1.62 -16.31
N PHE A 201 -13.58 2.10 -16.61
CA PHE A 201 -14.65 1.23 -17.14
C PHE A 201 -14.27 0.61 -18.49
N ALA A 202 -13.56 1.36 -19.34
CA ALA A 202 -13.01 0.81 -20.58
C ALA A 202 -11.98 -0.31 -20.28
N ILE A 203 -11.03 -0.08 -19.37
CA ILE A 203 -10.02 -1.08 -18.97
C ILE A 203 -10.66 -2.34 -18.40
N ILE A 204 -11.57 -2.20 -17.42
CA ILE A 204 -12.16 -3.37 -16.76
C ILE A 204 -13.10 -4.15 -17.67
N SER A 205 -13.58 -3.56 -18.78
CA SER A 205 -14.36 -4.29 -19.79
C SER A 205 -13.57 -5.45 -20.42
N TYR A 206 -12.24 -5.36 -20.46
CA TYR A 206 -11.36 -6.43 -20.94
C TYR A 206 -11.10 -7.54 -19.90
N THR A 207 -11.53 -7.34 -18.63
CA THR A 207 -11.15 -8.23 -17.51
C THR A 207 -12.38 -8.78 -16.76
N PRO A 208 -13.28 -9.54 -17.41
CA PRO A 208 -14.52 -10.03 -16.79
C PRO A 208 -14.30 -10.99 -15.61
N ASN A 209 -13.11 -11.60 -15.53
CA ASN A 209 -12.74 -12.52 -14.46
C ASN A 209 -12.07 -11.85 -13.27
N LEU A 210 -12.07 -10.51 -13.22
CA LEU A 210 -11.39 -9.72 -12.22
C LEU A 210 -11.88 -10.06 -10.81
N ARG A 211 -10.93 -10.37 -9.91
CA ARG A 211 -11.15 -10.66 -8.48
C ARG A 211 -10.64 -9.55 -7.58
N ARG A 212 -9.52 -8.93 -7.98
CA ARG A 212 -8.92 -7.81 -7.26
C ARG A 212 -8.58 -6.68 -8.20
N LEU A 213 -9.03 -5.48 -7.82
CA LEU A 213 -8.73 -4.23 -8.50
C LEU A 213 -8.11 -3.25 -7.52
N LYS A 214 -6.94 -2.71 -7.88
CA LYS A 214 -6.35 -1.56 -7.19
C LYS A 214 -6.02 -0.50 -8.23
N PHE A 215 -6.45 0.72 -7.99
CA PHE A 215 -6.16 1.84 -8.88
C PHE A 215 -6.00 3.16 -8.16
N LEU A 216 -5.35 4.09 -8.85
CA LEU A 216 -5.16 5.47 -8.46
C LEU A 216 -6.11 6.35 -9.29
N TYR A 217 -7.02 7.04 -8.61
CA TYR A 217 -7.86 8.04 -9.26
C TYR A 217 -7.19 9.40 -9.21
N LEU A 218 -6.95 9.96 -10.38
CA LEU A 218 -6.36 11.28 -10.56
C LEU A 218 -6.87 11.85 -11.89
N SER A 219 -8.02 12.52 -11.89
CA SER A 219 -8.55 13.09 -13.13
C SER A 219 -9.15 14.46 -12.90
N ASN A 220 -8.76 15.39 -13.76
CA ASN A 220 -9.38 16.72 -13.90
C ASN A 220 -10.52 16.72 -14.92
N ARG A 221 -10.93 15.55 -15.44
CA ARG A 221 -11.92 15.50 -16.51
C ARG A 221 -13.31 15.48 -15.91
N ASN A 222 -14.12 16.46 -16.28
CA ASN A 222 -15.54 16.58 -15.92
C ASN A 222 -16.39 15.56 -16.68
N VAL A 223 -16.04 14.28 -16.65
CA VAL A 223 -16.89 13.23 -17.19
C VAL A 223 -17.92 12.86 -16.12
N SER A 224 -19.19 13.13 -16.38
CA SER A 224 -20.25 12.74 -15.46
C SER A 224 -20.31 11.23 -15.34
N ILE A 225 -19.99 10.71 -14.15
CA ILE A 225 -20.07 9.27 -13.82
C ILE A 225 -21.47 8.73 -14.11
N GLY A 226 -22.50 9.58 -14.01
CA GLY A 226 -23.88 9.24 -14.32
C GLY A 226 -24.08 8.69 -15.73
N SER A 227 -23.31 9.16 -16.72
CA SER A 227 -23.41 8.74 -18.13
C SER A 227 -22.75 7.39 -18.43
N ILE A 228 -21.88 6.89 -17.55
CA ILE A 228 -21.15 5.62 -17.75
C ILE A 228 -22.12 4.44 -17.58
N LYS A 229 -22.06 3.48 -18.50
CA LYS A 229 -22.86 2.25 -18.42
C LYS A 229 -22.42 1.37 -17.26
N SER A 230 -23.36 0.80 -16.51
CA SER A 230 -23.08 -0.14 -15.44
C SER A 230 -22.40 -1.40 -15.98
N MET A 231 -21.46 -1.93 -15.20
CA MET A 231 -20.72 -3.15 -15.54
C MET A 231 -20.89 -4.18 -14.43
N VAL A 232 -21.08 -5.44 -14.80
CA VAL A 232 -21.21 -6.53 -13.85
C VAL A 232 -19.88 -7.25 -13.73
N LEU A 233 -19.27 -7.22 -12.56
CA LEU A 233 -18.03 -7.91 -12.21
C LEU A 233 -18.31 -8.96 -11.11
N PRO A 234 -18.84 -10.13 -11.47
CA PRO A 234 -19.38 -11.10 -10.50
C PRO A 234 -18.32 -11.70 -9.57
N ASN A 235 -17.07 -11.69 -10.03
CA ASN A 235 -15.93 -12.25 -9.31
C ASN A 235 -15.15 -11.22 -8.51
N LEU A 236 -15.42 -9.92 -8.67
CA LEU A 236 -14.71 -8.86 -7.97
C LEU A 236 -15.08 -8.87 -6.48
N THR A 237 -14.10 -9.24 -5.66
CA THR A 237 -14.24 -9.34 -4.20
C THR A 237 -13.40 -8.31 -3.47
N ASN A 238 -12.31 -7.81 -4.07
CA ASN A 238 -11.40 -6.87 -3.44
C ASN A 238 -11.25 -5.62 -4.31
N LEU A 239 -11.58 -4.47 -3.75
CA LEU A 239 -11.42 -3.17 -4.40
C LEU A 239 -10.57 -2.25 -3.53
N SER A 240 -9.53 -1.66 -4.11
CA SER A 240 -8.70 -0.65 -3.46
C SER A 240 -8.61 0.58 -4.34
N ILE A 241 -9.02 1.73 -3.80
CA ILE A 241 -9.02 3.01 -4.51
C ILE A 241 -8.15 4.00 -3.74
N SER A 242 -7.28 4.70 -4.44
CA SER A 242 -6.58 5.87 -3.91
C SER A 242 -7.03 7.11 -4.69
N ILE A 243 -7.56 8.11 -4.00
CA ILE A 243 -8.13 9.34 -4.58
C ILE A 243 -7.28 10.52 -4.11
N TYR A 244 -6.69 11.26 -5.05
CA TYR A 244 -5.84 12.42 -4.78
C TYR A 244 -6.38 13.73 -5.36
N LYS A 245 -7.54 13.71 -6.01
CA LYS A 245 -8.23 14.89 -6.54
C LYS A 245 -9.69 14.90 -6.13
N GLU A 246 -10.31 16.06 -6.25
CA GLU A 246 -11.70 16.29 -5.87
C GLU A 246 -12.65 15.32 -6.56
N ILE A 247 -13.16 14.43 -5.79
CA ILE A 247 -14.32 13.60 -6.09
C ILE A 247 -15.24 13.63 -4.88
N SER A 248 -16.49 13.94 -5.08
CA SER A 248 -17.48 13.94 -4.02
C SER A 248 -17.81 12.51 -3.57
N PHE A 249 -18.28 12.38 -2.33
CA PHE A 249 -18.78 11.09 -1.83
C PHE A 249 -19.93 10.56 -2.70
N ASP A 250 -20.78 11.43 -3.27
CA ASP A 250 -21.89 11.01 -4.13
C ASP A 250 -21.41 10.43 -5.45
N GLU A 251 -20.35 10.96 -6.03
CA GLU A 251 -19.72 10.38 -7.23
C GLU A 251 -19.11 9.03 -6.94
N LEU A 252 -18.43 8.86 -5.79
CA LEU A 252 -17.94 7.56 -5.35
C LEU A 252 -19.07 6.56 -5.16
N LYS A 253 -20.20 6.98 -4.56
CA LYS A 253 -21.40 6.15 -4.39
C LYS A 253 -21.90 5.67 -5.74
N ILE A 254 -22.06 6.56 -6.73
CA ILE A 254 -22.49 6.22 -8.09
C ILE A 254 -21.50 5.23 -8.74
N PHE A 255 -20.20 5.44 -8.57
CA PHE A 255 -19.16 4.53 -9.09
C PHE A 255 -19.32 3.11 -8.52
N ILE A 256 -19.48 2.98 -7.20
CA ILE A 256 -19.67 1.69 -6.54
C ILE A 256 -20.95 1.00 -7.01
N GLU A 257 -22.04 1.75 -7.17
CA GLU A 257 -23.30 1.23 -7.69
C GLU A 257 -23.18 0.68 -9.12
N LYS A 258 -22.39 1.35 -9.95
CA LYS A 258 -22.18 0.94 -11.35
C LYS A 258 -21.28 -0.29 -11.51
N LEU A 259 -20.42 -0.59 -10.55
CA LEU A 259 -19.57 -1.78 -10.58
C LEU A 259 -20.34 -3.08 -10.38
N ASN A 260 -21.51 -3.05 -9.76
CA ASN A 260 -22.37 -4.21 -9.48
C ASN A 260 -21.58 -5.47 -9.12
N SER A 261 -20.86 -5.42 -8.01
CA SER A 261 -19.92 -6.46 -7.57
C SER A 261 -20.27 -7.00 -6.18
N LYS A 262 -19.65 -8.13 -5.81
CA LYS A 262 -19.82 -8.78 -4.49
C LYS A 262 -18.59 -8.52 -3.61
N LEU A 263 -18.30 -7.26 -3.32
CA LEU A 263 -17.12 -6.88 -2.56
C LEU A 263 -17.15 -7.47 -1.15
N LYS A 264 -16.03 -8.09 -0.79
CA LYS A 264 -15.71 -8.57 0.56
C LYS A 264 -14.72 -7.65 1.25
N ILE A 265 -13.78 -7.09 0.50
CA ILE A 265 -12.76 -6.18 1.00
C ILE A 265 -12.84 -4.89 0.19
N PHE A 266 -13.02 -3.77 0.90
CA PHE A 266 -12.99 -2.46 0.29
C PHE A 266 -11.98 -1.57 1.02
N SER A 267 -11.03 -1.01 0.28
CA SER A 267 -10.03 -0.07 0.77
C SER A 267 -10.11 1.24 0.01
N LEU A 268 -10.27 2.33 0.75
CA LEU A 268 -10.26 3.68 0.20
C LEU A 268 -9.22 4.54 0.92
N THR A 269 -8.32 5.14 0.15
CA THR A 269 -7.43 6.20 0.62
C THR A 269 -7.78 7.49 -0.10
N THR A 270 -8.00 8.57 0.63
CA THR A 270 -8.35 9.85 0.03
C THR A 270 -7.70 11.04 0.73
N ILE A 271 -7.33 12.04 -0.08
CA ILE A 271 -6.84 13.34 0.34
C ILE A 271 -7.69 14.35 -0.42
N VAL A 272 -8.87 14.64 0.07
CA VAL A 272 -9.84 15.55 -0.57
C VAL A 272 -10.42 16.50 0.48
N GLU A 273 -10.95 17.64 0.03
CA GLU A 273 -11.57 18.62 0.92
C GLU A 273 -13.01 18.25 1.31
N ASP A 274 -13.63 17.28 0.65
CA ASP A 274 -15.00 16.85 0.92
C ASP A 274 -15.09 16.12 2.28
N VAL A 275 -15.45 16.87 3.32
CA VAL A 275 -15.65 16.34 4.69
C VAL A 275 -16.81 15.37 4.80
N THR A 276 -17.67 15.25 3.78
CA THR A 276 -18.78 14.28 3.80
C THR A 276 -18.31 12.83 3.79
N TYR A 277 -17.04 12.59 3.45
CA TYR A 277 -16.39 11.30 3.66
C TYR A 277 -16.26 10.91 5.14
N LEU A 278 -16.32 11.86 6.08
CA LEU A 278 -16.30 11.62 7.51
C LEU A 278 -17.70 11.36 8.11
N ASP A 279 -18.76 11.38 7.29
CA ASP A 279 -20.12 11.05 7.73
C ASP A 279 -20.33 9.53 7.78
N ALA A 280 -20.34 8.98 8.99
CA ALA A 280 -20.51 7.55 9.21
C ALA A 280 -21.87 7.01 8.74
N ASN A 281 -22.93 7.83 8.78
CA ASN A 281 -24.28 7.40 8.36
C ASN A 281 -24.34 7.19 6.85
N ARG A 282 -23.66 8.04 6.07
CA ARG A 282 -23.55 7.89 4.61
C ARG A 282 -22.83 6.59 4.24
N TRP A 283 -21.75 6.28 4.93
CA TRP A 283 -21.05 4.99 4.76
C TRP A 283 -21.92 3.80 5.16
N GLU A 284 -22.61 3.88 6.31
CA GLU A 284 -23.50 2.82 6.78
C GLU A 284 -24.61 2.55 5.73
N GLU A 285 -25.24 3.58 5.20
CA GLU A 285 -26.25 3.47 4.13
C GLU A 285 -25.68 2.80 2.89
N LEU A 286 -24.52 3.28 2.39
CA LEU A 286 -23.87 2.73 1.21
C LEU A 286 -23.52 1.26 1.39
N ILE A 287 -22.91 0.91 2.53
CA ILE A 287 -22.48 -0.46 2.81
C ILE A 287 -23.68 -1.39 2.96
N ARG A 288 -24.71 -1.00 3.70
CA ARG A 288 -25.93 -1.82 3.88
C ARG A 288 -26.66 -2.07 2.57
N THR A 289 -26.73 -1.06 1.69
CA THR A 289 -27.56 -1.13 0.48
C THR A 289 -26.82 -1.69 -0.73
N LYS A 290 -25.51 -1.39 -0.87
CA LYS A 290 -24.73 -1.72 -2.08
C LYS A 290 -23.60 -2.72 -1.83
N LEU A 291 -23.12 -2.85 -0.61
CA LEU A 291 -22.03 -3.73 -0.23
C LEU A 291 -22.41 -4.68 0.92
N PRO A 292 -23.54 -5.42 0.84
CA PRO A 292 -24.03 -6.21 1.97
C PRO A 292 -23.10 -7.37 2.36
N GLN A 293 -22.21 -7.80 1.45
CA GLN A 293 -21.24 -8.89 1.68
C GLN A 293 -19.88 -8.40 2.17
N LEU A 294 -19.74 -7.08 2.49
CA LEU A 294 -18.47 -6.51 2.91
C LEU A 294 -18.04 -7.07 4.28
N GLU A 295 -16.90 -7.74 4.31
CA GLU A 295 -16.28 -8.35 5.49
C GLU A 295 -15.23 -7.43 6.12
N GLU A 296 -14.44 -6.73 5.27
CA GLU A 296 -13.38 -5.84 5.70
C GLU A 296 -13.49 -4.48 5.02
N PHE A 297 -13.42 -3.43 5.83
CA PHE A 297 -13.43 -2.04 5.37
C PHE A 297 -12.19 -1.32 5.87
N TYR A 298 -11.42 -0.78 4.94
CA TYR A 298 -10.24 0.05 5.19
C TYR A 298 -10.47 1.42 4.60
N PHE A 299 -10.53 2.42 5.45
CA PHE A 299 -10.71 3.79 5.03
C PHE A 299 -9.60 4.66 5.60
N ARG A 300 -8.98 5.47 4.77
CA ARG A 300 -7.99 6.48 5.15
C ARG A 300 -8.38 7.81 4.51
N TYR A 301 -8.72 8.77 5.35
CA TYR A 301 -8.99 10.14 4.95
C TYR A 301 -7.91 11.03 5.56
N SER A 302 -7.19 11.79 4.73
CA SER A 302 -6.16 12.72 5.19
C SER A 302 -6.63 14.15 4.96
N ALA A 303 -6.79 14.92 6.03
CA ALA A 303 -7.03 16.35 6.00
C ALA A 303 -5.70 17.10 6.14
N TYR A 304 -5.39 17.94 5.16
CA TYR A 304 -4.18 18.77 5.18
C TYR A 304 -4.47 20.09 5.91
N PHE A 305 -3.58 20.48 6.80
CA PHE A 305 -3.63 21.73 7.53
C PHE A 305 -2.52 22.65 7.06
N SER A 306 -2.87 23.85 6.61
CA SER A 306 -1.93 24.90 6.25
C SER A 306 -2.32 26.20 6.89
N GLU A 307 -1.34 27.00 7.29
CA GLU A 307 -1.57 28.35 7.84
C GLU A 307 -2.37 29.26 6.89
N ASN A 308 -2.38 28.95 5.60
CA ASN A 308 -2.97 29.77 4.54
C ASN A 308 -4.31 29.24 4.02
N TYR A 309 -4.81 28.11 4.51
CA TYR A 309 -6.04 27.51 4.05
C TYR A 309 -6.98 27.20 5.22
N ASP A 310 -8.24 27.61 5.08
CA ASP A 310 -9.29 27.18 6.00
C ASP A 310 -9.53 25.67 5.79
N THR A 311 -9.01 24.85 6.71
CA THR A 311 -9.26 23.40 6.67
C THR A 311 -10.73 23.15 6.92
N PRO A 312 -11.45 22.44 6.02
CA PRO A 312 -12.84 22.17 6.20
C PRO A 312 -13.11 21.41 7.49
N LEU A 313 -13.96 21.93 8.34
CA LEU A 313 -14.37 21.31 9.60
C LEU A 313 -15.55 20.36 9.35
N TYR A 314 -15.51 19.19 9.96
CA TYR A 314 -16.68 18.34 10.03
C TYR A 314 -17.66 18.89 11.08
N PHE A 315 -18.87 19.22 10.64
CA PHE A 315 -19.94 19.77 11.49
C PHE A 315 -21.07 18.78 11.76
N GLY A 316 -20.85 17.48 11.46
CA GLY A 316 -21.82 16.43 11.73
C GLY A 316 -21.92 16.06 13.21
N GLN A 317 -22.72 15.04 13.50
CA GLN A 317 -22.84 14.52 14.87
C GLN A 317 -21.55 13.81 15.31
N CYS A 318 -21.13 14.09 16.53
CA CYS A 318 -20.01 13.39 17.15
C CYS A 318 -20.33 11.89 17.41
N ASN A 319 -19.31 11.06 17.45
CA ASN A 319 -19.42 9.64 17.82
C ASN A 319 -20.26 8.75 16.88
N GLN A 320 -20.48 9.12 15.64
CA GLN A 320 -21.25 8.31 14.70
C GLN A 320 -20.59 6.94 14.40
N PHE A 321 -19.25 6.87 14.39
CA PHE A 321 -18.49 5.63 14.12
C PHE A 321 -18.51 4.62 15.28
N ILE A 322 -19.20 4.92 16.38
CA ILE A 322 -19.46 3.95 17.47
C ILE A 322 -20.91 3.47 17.51
N SER A 323 -21.68 3.68 16.42
CA SER A 323 -23.00 3.10 16.30
C SER A 323 -22.97 1.56 16.29
N PRO A 324 -24.07 0.88 16.60
CA PRO A 324 -24.13 -0.59 16.60
C PRO A 324 -23.66 -1.20 15.28
N PHE A 325 -23.85 -0.52 14.15
CA PHE A 325 -23.39 -0.99 12.85
C PHE A 325 -21.88 -1.19 12.80
N TRP A 326 -21.11 -0.20 13.27
CA TRP A 326 -19.65 -0.22 13.25
C TRP A 326 -19.09 -1.20 14.29
N LEU A 327 -19.64 -1.18 15.51
CA LEU A 327 -19.18 -2.03 16.60
C LEU A 327 -19.42 -3.52 16.34
N GLN A 328 -20.58 -3.90 15.77
CA GLN A 328 -20.87 -5.28 15.40
C GLN A 328 -19.92 -5.83 14.35
N ARG A 329 -19.47 -4.99 13.41
CA ARG A 329 -18.48 -5.34 12.40
C ARG A 329 -17.04 -5.26 12.92
N ARG A 330 -16.87 -4.73 14.14
CA ARG A 330 -15.57 -4.47 14.74
C ARG A 330 -14.69 -3.56 13.87
N TRP A 331 -15.28 -2.59 13.21
CA TRP A 331 -14.57 -1.56 12.44
C TRP A 331 -14.43 -0.33 13.31
N ILE A 332 -13.19 0.03 13.63
CA ILE A 332 -12.87 1.06 14.62
C ILE A 332 -12.25 2.27 13.92
N LEU A 333 -12.70 3.46 14.36
CA LEU A 333 -12.08 4.72 14.00
C LEU A 333 -10.80 4.93 14.82
N GLU A 334 -9.73 5.26 14.16
CA GLU A 334 -8.47 5.72 14.75
C GLU A 334 -8.08 7.04 14.10
N ILE A 335 -7.37 7.88 14.84
CA ILE A 335 -6.91 9.18 14.36
C ILE A 335 -5.40 9.25 14.53
N GLU A 336 -4.71 9.65 13.47
CA GLU A 336 -3.27 9.83 13.47
C GLU A 336 -2.96 11.27 13.05
N VAL A 337 -1.99 11.90 13.72
CA VAL A 337 -1.47 13.21 13.34
C VAL A 337 -0.06 13.01 12.86
N GLU A 338 0.17 13.21 11.57
CA GLU A 338 1.47 13.09 10.91
C GLU A 338 1.80 14.39 10.18
N PHE A 339 2.91 15.05 10.54
CA PHE A 339 3.33 16.33 9.96
C PHE A 339 2.22 17.40 9.99
N GLU A 340 1.66 17.73 8.84
CA GLU A 340 0.60 18.74 8.66
C GLU A 340 -0.76 18.08 8.32
N ASN A 341 -0.91 16.78 8.62
CA ASN A 341 -2.12 16.04 8.30
C ASN A 341 -2.78 15.47 9.55
N VAL A 342 -4.10 15.56 9.60
CA VAL A 342 -4.91 14.70 10.46
C VAL A 342 -5.48 13.58 9.60
N ILE A 343 -5.20 12.36 10.00
CA ILE A 343 -5.54 11.16 9.26
C ILE A 343 -6.59 10.40 10.05
N TYR A 344 -7.74 10.21 9.45
CA TYR A 344 -8.84 9.40 9.98
C TYR A 344 -8.81 8.02 9.33
N LEU A 345 -8.72 6.99 10.16
CA LEU A 345 -8.58 5.60 9.73
C LEU A 345 -9.76 4.78 10.26
N ILE A 346 -10.39 4.01 9.38
CA ILE A 346 -11.31 2.96 9.80
C ILE A 346 -10.73 1.65 9.32
N ARG A 347 -10.63 0.70 10.23
CA ARG A 347 -10.10 -0.63 9.91
C ARG A 347 -10.68 -1.69 10.86
N PRO A 348 -10.63 -2.99 10.48
CA PRO A 348 -10.96 -4.07 11.37
C PRO A 348 -10.12 -3.98 12.66
N TYR A 349 -10.79 -4.08 13.79
CA TYR A 349 -10.15 -3.99 15.10
C TYR A 349 -9.08 -5.07 15.26
N GLN A 350 -7.88 -4.64 15.60
CA GLN A 350 -6.80 -5.49 16.04
C GLN A 350 -6.53 -5.25 17.52
N LYS A 351 -6.59 -6.35 18.33
CA LYS A 351 -6.36 -6.26 19.78
C LYS A 351 -4.98 -5.66 20.05
N ARG A 352 -4.97 -4.56 20.81
CA ARG A 352 -3.73 -3.93 21.26
C ARG A 352 -3.31 -4.53 22.59
N TRP A 353 -1.99 -4.64 22.82
CA TRP A 353 -1.46 -5.29 24.02
C TRP A 353 -1.86 -4.61 25.34
N TYR A 354 -2.16 -3.31 25.30
CA TYR A 354 -2.59 -2.53 26.47
C TYR A 354 -4.10 -2.50 26.68
N GLU A 355 -4.89 -3.00 25.75
CA GLU A 355 -6.33 -3.05 25.84
C GLU A 355 -6.76 -4.38 26.49
N MET A 356 -7.32 -4.31 27.70
CA MET A 356 -8.02 -5.43 28.29
C MET A 356 -9.49 -5.37 27.91
N ILE A 357 -9.81 -5.60 26.64
CA ILE A 357 -11.19 -5.66 26.19
C ILE A 357 -11.72 -7.06 26.44
N ASN A 358 -12.55 -7.21 27.46
CA ASN A 358 -13.19 -8.46 27.83
C ASN A 358 -14.64 -8.58 27.31
N GLY A 359 -15.03 -7.79 26.28
CA GLY A 359 -16.38 -7.83 25.70
C GLY A 359 -16.59 -6.80 24.59
N SER A 360 -17.65 -6.97 23.81
CA SER A 360 -18.04 -6.04 22.73
C SER A 360 -18.37 -4.64 23.23
N ASP A 361 -18.85 -4.51 24.46
CA ASP A 361 -19.31 -3.24 25.04
C ASP A 361 -18.18 -2.23 25.29
N GLN A 362 -16.92 -2.71 25.30
CA GLN A 362 -15.75 -1.84 25.47
C GLN A 362 -15.17 -1.32 24.15
N LEU A 363 -15.60 -1.83 22.99
CA LEU A 363 -15.10 -1.37 21.69
C LEU A 363 -15.44 0.10 21.42
N SER A 364 -16.54 0.61 21.97
CA SER A 364 -16.89 2.04 21.86
C SER A 364 -15.86 2.97 22.50
N LYS A 365 -15.04 2.44 23.42
CA LYS A 365 -13.95 3.15 24.09
C LYS A 365 -12.56 2.79 23.55
N SER A 366 -12.47 2.26 22.33
CA SER A 366 -11.21 1.88 21.68
C SER A 366 -10.65 2.93 20.73
N ILE A 367 -11.25 4.12 20.69
CA ILE A 367 -10.81 5.20 19.79
C ILE A 367 -9.47 5.75 20.29
N ARG A 368 -8.49 5.72 19.39
CA ARG A 368 -7.11 6.12 19.63
C ARG A 368 -6.75 7.35 18.83
N LEU A 369 -6.02 8.26 19.46
CA LEU A 369 -5.24 9.31 18.82
C LEU A 369 -3.76 8.96 18.87
N SER A 370 -3.10 8.90 17.72
CA SER A 370 -1.65 8.76 17.61
C SER A 370 -1.02 10.07 17.14
N LEU A 371 0.00 10.53 17.83
CA LEU A 371 0.79 11.71 17.46
C LEU A 371 2.16 11.21 16.97
N ASP A 372 2.32 11.15 15.66
CA ASP A 372 3.52 10.67 14.98
C ASP A 372 4.28 11.84 14.35
N GLU A 373 5.08 12.52 15.12
CA GLU A 373 5.92 13.59 14.59
C GLU A 373 7.40 13.26 14.74
N THR A 374 8.09 13.20 13.62
CA THR A 374 9.53 12.94 13.57
C THR A 374 10.40 14.19 13.72
N CYS A 375 9.81 15.39 13.75
CA CYS A 375 10.54 16.66 13.82
C CYS A 375 10.22 17.44 15.10
N PRO A 376 11.07 17.31 16.16
CA PRO A 376 10.86 17.99 17.45
C PRO A 376 10.78 19.52 17.36
N GLU A 377 11.45 20.12 16.37
CA GLU A 377 11.49 21.58 16.20
C GLU A 377 10.12 22.18 15.80
N ARG A 378 9.28 21.43 15.12
CA ARG A 378 7.92 21.86 14.76
C ARG A 378 6.94 21.81 15.94
N TRP A 379 7.22 20.98 16.93
CA TRP A 379 6.44 20.90 18.17
C TRP A 379 6.56 22.15 19.03
N THR A 380 7.50 23.04 18.75
CA THR A 380 7.63 24.33 19.45
C THR A 380 6.52 25.31 19.09
N LYS A 381 5.88 25.16 17.92
CA LYS A 381 4.69 25.93 17.56
C LYS A 381 3.44 25.26 18.16
N THR A 382 3.12 25.63 19.39
CA THR A 382 2.06 25.03 20.22
C THR A 382 0.66 25.13 19.57
N ILE A 383 0.44 26.10 18.72
CA ILE A 383 -0.85 26.43 18.11
C ILE A 383 -1.43 25.25 17.28
N PHE A 384 -0.59 24.55 16.54
CA PHE A 384 -1.06 23.54 15.58
C PHE A 384 -1.59 22.25 16.21
N ILE A 385 -0.95 21.72 17.27
CA ILE A 385 -1.40 20.46 17.88
C ILE A 385 -2.77 20.60 18.51
N GLU A 386 -3.03 21.74 19.16
CA GLU A 386 -4.33 22.00 19.76
C GLU A 386 -5.44 22.01 18.70
N ASP A 387 -5.18 22.60 17.54
CA ASP A 387 -6.14 22.65 16.45
C ASP A 387 -6.39 21.24 15.86
N TYR A 388 -5.34 20.45 15.66
CA TYR A 388 -5.50 19.06 15.23
C TYR A 388 -6.33 18.22 16.20
N ILE A 389 -6.07 18.38 17.51
CA ILE A 389 -6.85 17.69 18.54
C ILE A 389 -8.30 18.17 18.53
N ARG A 390 -8.57 19.46 18.38
CA ARG A 390 -9.93 20.00 18.28
C ARG A 390 -10.66 19.44 17.07
N HIS A 391 -10.00 19.34 15.91
CA HIS A 391 -10.59 18.71 14.72
C HIS A 391 -10.96 17.23 14.97
N ALA A 392 -10.08 16.48 15.63
CA ALA A 392 -10.35 15.11 16.01
C ALA A 392 -11.56 15.00 16.97
N LEU A 393 -11.64 15.88 17.96
CA LEU A 393 -12.72 15.92 18.96
C LEU A 393 -14.08 16.30 18.36
N ASN A 394 -14.11 17.07 17.25
CA ASN A 394 -15.35 17.35 16.55
C ASN A 394 -16.00 16.07 15.97
N LEU A 395 -15.20 15.06 15.67
CA LEU A 395 -15.70 13.82 15.12
C LEU A 395 -16.02 12.77 16.21
N THR A 396 -15.18 12.68 17.26
CA THR A 396 -15.29 11.59 18.25
C THR A 396 -14.55 11.90 19.53
N GLN A 397 -14.92 11.18 20.62
CA GLN A 397 -14.17 11.16 21.86
C GLN A 397 -12.97 10.24 21.77
N ILE A 398 -11.86 10.61 22.43
CA ILE A 398 -10.59 9.89 22.40
C ILE A 398 -10.35 9.25 23.77
N TYR A 399 -10.10 7.95 23.79
CA TYR A 399 -9.87 7.17 25.01
C TYR A 399 -8.43 6.71 25.17
N HIS A 400 -7.68 6.62 24.08
CA HIS A 400 -6.29 6.18 24.07
C HIS A 400 -5.43 7.22 23.37
N LEU A 401 -4.33 7.65 24.02
CA LEU A 401 -3.35 8.57 23.46
C LEU A 401 -2.02 7.85 23.29
N GLU A 402 -1.50 7.82 22.06
CA GLU A 402 -0.15 7.36 21.74
C GLU A 402 0.69 8.53 21.24
N ILE A 403 1.88 8.71 21.82
CA ILE A 403 2.85 9.72 21.40
C ILE A 403 4.12 8.99 20.99
N ASN A 404 4.36 8.93 19.69
CA ASN A 404 5.48 8.20 19.10
C ASN A 404 6.74 9.07 18.93
N ALA A 405 6.66 10.34 19.31
CA ALA A 405 7.76 11.27 19.36
C ALA A 405 8.25 11.55 20.80
N GLN A 406 9.35 12.26 20.92
CA GLN A 406 9.80 12.82 22.18
C GLN A 406 8.93 14.03 22.56
N ILE A 407 8.39 14.07 23.77
CA ILE A 407 7.53 15.14 24.26
C ILE A 407 8.01 15.68 25.61
N PHE A 408 7.84 17.00 25.83
CA PHE A 408 8.08 17.65 27.13
C PHE A 408 6.85 17.53 28.02
N SER A 409 7.07 17.44 29.34
CA SER A 409 6.04 17.30 30.38
C SER A 409 4.94 18.37 30.28
N GLY A 410 5.32 19.65 30.20
CA GLY A 410 4.38 20.76 30.11
C GLY A 410 3.49 20.70 28.85
N LYS A 411 4.03 20.25 27.72
CA LYS A 411 3.26 20.09 26.50
C LYS A 411 2.30 18.88 26.59
N LEU A 412 2.77 17.77 27.15
CA LEU A 412 1.93 16.61 27.40
C LEU A 412 0.74 16.95 28.29
N MET A 413 0.97 17.75 29.36
CA MET A 413 -0.09 18.22 30.24
C MET A 413 -1.14 19.07 29.50
N LYS A 414 -0.71 19.97 28.60
CA LYS A 414 -1.65 20.74 27.76
C LYS A 414 -2.50 19.85 26.87
N ILE A 415 -1.88 18.85 26.24
CA ILE A 415 -2.60 17.87 25.41
C ILE A 415 -3.62 17.08 26.24
N LEU A 416 -3.23 16.59 27.41
CA LEU A 416 -4.13 15.82 28.28
C LEU A 416 -5.32 16.64 28.79
N ARG A 417 -5.12 17.95 29.06
CA ARG A 417 -6.22 18.86 29.42
C ARG A 417 -7.27 19.00 28.31
N LEU A 418 -6.87 18.84 27.04
CA LEU A 418 -7.81 18.83 25.91
C LEU A 418 -8.54 17.51 25.74
N LEU A 419 -8.05 16.43 26.34
CA LEU A 419 -8.51 15.05 26.15
C LEU A 419 -9.03 14.45 27.46
N PRO A 420 -10.15 14.94 28.02
CA PRO A 420 -10.62 14.56 29.35
C PRO A 420 -11.04 13.08 29.48
N GLU A 421 -11.30 12.38 28.37
CA GLU A 421 -11.75 10.99 28.37
C GLU A 421 -10.59 9.97 28.20
N VAL A 422 -9.34 10.45 28.08
CA VAL A 422 -8.18 9.57 27.91
C VAL A 422 -7.94 8.73 29.16
N ASN A 423 -7.99 7.44 29.01
CA ASN A 423 -7.77 6.47 30.10
C ASN A 423 -6.46 5.68 29.93
N THR A 424 -5.87 5.69 28.75
CA THR A 424 -4.61 4.99 28.47
C THR A 424 -3.66 5.92 27.74
N LEU A 425 -2.44 6.01 28.23
CA LEU A 425 -1.38 6.84 27.70
C LEU A 425 -0.16 5.99 27.34
N LYS A 426 0.30 6.06 26.10
CA LYS A 426 1.54 5.45 25.64
C LYS A 426 2.47 6.53 25.12
N ILE A 427 3.70 6.58 25.66
CA ILE A 427 4.70 7.60 25.34
C ILE A 427 5.97 6.88 24.88
N SER A 428 6.53 7.32 23.74
CA SER A 428 7.81 6.79 23.27
C SER A 428 8.98 7.34 24.07
N SER A 429 9.00 8.64 24.34
CA SER A 429 10.04 9.31 25.14
C SER A 429 9.48 10.57 25.79
N LEU A 430 9.71 10.72 27.08
CA LEU A 430 9.36 11.90 27.86
C LEU A 430 10.65 12.65 28.22
N SER A 431 10.73 13.91 27.85
CA SER A 431 11.83 14.79 28.26
C SER A 431 11.41 15.60 29.47
N ILE A 432 12.22 15.49 30.51
CA ILE A 432 12.16 16.34 31.71
C ILE A 432 13.19 17.46 31.52
N SER A 433 12.79 18.67 31.74
CA SER A 433 13.68 19.81 31.52
C SER A 433 14.74 19.93 32.59
N GLN A 434 15.97 20.27 32.19
CA GLN A 434 17.08 20.52 33.11
C GLN A 434 17.19 21.98 33.53
N SER A 435 16.30 22.87 33.07
CA SER A 435 16.35 24.31 33.44
C SER A 435 15.42 24.62 34.63
N GLU A 436 15.87 25.47 35.56
CA GLU A 436 15.11 25.80 36.78
C GLU A 436 13.69 26.34 36.50
N SER A 437 13.49 27.08 35.43
CA SER A 437 12.16 27.62 35.08
C SER A 437 11.16 26.56 34.61
N LEU A 438 11.64 25.42 34.10
CA LEU A 438 10.81 24.30 33.60
C LEU A 438 10.63 23.21 34.68
N PHE A 439 11.40 23.25 35.77
CA PHE A 439 11.24 22.33 36.90
C PHE A 439 9.86 22.46 37.57
N TYR A 440 9.29 23.67 37.56
CA TYR A 440 7.93 23.89 38.05
C TYR A 440 6.88 23.20 37.17
N GLU A 441 7.05 23.18 35.83
CA GLU A 441 6.15 22.48 34.90
C GLU A 441 6.20 20.96 35.10
N ASP A 442 7.37 20.42 35.44
CA ASP A 442 7.54 19.00 35.72
C ASP A 442 6.85 18.57 37.03
N ILE A 443 6.96 19.41 38.09
CA ILE A 443 6.25 19.21 39.36
C ILE A 443 4.74 19.31 39.14
N GLU A 444 4.28 20.33 38.43
CA GLU A 444 2.86 20.51 38.11
C GLU A 444 2.33 19.31 37.29
N PHE A 445 3.14 18.77 36.37
CA PHE A 445 2.79 17.58 35.58
C PHE A 445 2.65 16.33 36.46
N LEU A 446 3.56 16.07 37.39
CA LEU A 446 3.49 14.96 38.34
C LEU A 446 2.28 15.08 39.25
N ASP A 447 1.99 16.27 39.74
CA ASP A 447 0.82 16.57 40.56
C ASP A 447 -0.48 16.39 39.76
N PHE A 448 -0.49 16.86 38.51
CA PHE A 448 -1.59 16.63 37.57
C PHE A 448 -1.85 15.12 37.36
N LEU A 449 -0.82 14.32 37.05
CA LEU A 449 -0.98 12.87 36.87
C LEU A 449 -1.44 12.17 38.16
N SER A 450 -1.00 12.60 39.33
CA SER A 450 -1.39 11.99 40.60
C SER A 450 -2.85 12.29 40.99
N ASN A 451 -3.36 13.44 40.54
CA ASN A 451 -4.73 13.90 40.79
C ASN A 451 -5.72 13.42 39.71
N GLU A 452 -5.24 13.10 38.50
CA GLU A 452 -6.06 12.61 37.40
C GLU A 452 -6.45 11.14 37.60
N LYS A 453 -7.64 10.91 38.14
CA LYS A 453 -8.19 9.54 38.35
C LYS A 453 -8.56 8.81 37.05
N GLN A 454 -8.52 9.48 35.90
CA GLN A 454 -8.99 8.93 34.62
C GLN A 454 -7.92 8.08 33.92
N ILE A 455 -6.63 8.43 34.04
CA ILE A 455 -5.55 7.68 33.40
C ILE A 455 -5.27 6.42 34.22
N THR A 456 -5.77 5.30 33.72
CA THR A 456 -5.63 3.99 34.39
C THR A 456 -4.38 3.24 33.99
N LYS A 457 -3.78 3.58 32.86
CA LYS A 457 -2.59 2.91 32.32
C LYS A 457 -1.65 3.89 31.63
N ILE A 458 -0.38 3.81 32.00
CA ILE A 458 0.71 4.54 31.33
C ILE A 458 1.74 3.51 30.87
N CYS A 459 2.20 3.64 29.63
CA CYS A 459 3.25 2.83 29.06
C CYS A 459 4.34 3.69 28.44
N PHE A 460 5.59 3.41 28.79
CA PHE A 460 6.76 4.00 28.17
C PHE A 460 7.45 2.98 27.27
N LYS A 461 7.76 3.36 26.02
CA LYS A 461 8.39 2.46 25.04
C LYS A 461 9.90 2.36 25.23
N ASN A 462 10.57 3.44 25.62
CA ASN A 462 12.01 3.51 25.85
C ASN A 462 12.31 4.03 27.26
N MET A 463 12.61 3.11 28.19
CA MET A 463 13.01 3.46 29.58
C MET A 463 14.52 3.58 29.77
N LYS A 464 15.29 3.99 28.77
CA LYS A 464 16.75 4.07 28.91
C LYS A 464 17.25 5.13 29.92
N ASP A 465 16.41 6.09 30.28
CA ASP A 465 16.80 7.23 31.16
C ASP A 465 16.13 7.22 32.54
N MET A 466 15.46 6.13 32.95
CA MET A 466 14.80 6.06 34.28
C MET A 466 15.74 6.02 35.49
N ASN A 467 17.06 5.95 35.30
CA ASN A 467 18.02 6.02 36.41
C ASN A 467 18.21 7.45 36.99
N GLN A 468 17.49 8.43 36.47
CA GLN A 468 17.54 9.82 36.95
C GLN A 468 16.31 10.24 37.80
N ILE A 469 15.35 9.31 37.99
CA ILE A 469 14.16 9.56 38.82
C ILE A 469 14.24 8.64 40.06
N GLN A 470 15.29 8.73 40.84
CA GLN A 470 15.36 8.25 42.24
C GLN A 470 15.63 9.41 43.16
#